data_291371b805562a023d50ef7c57ce923b
#
_entry.id   291371b805562a023d50ef7c57ce923b
#
_cell.length_a   1.000
_cell.length_b   1.000
_cell.length_c   1.000
_cell.angle_alpha   90.00
_cell.angle_beta   90.00
_cell.angle_gamma   90.00
#
_symmetry.space_group_name_H-M   'P 1'
#
loop_
_entity.id
_entity.type
_entity.pdbx_description
1 polymer ?
#
loop_
_entity_poly.entity_id
_entity_poly.type
_entity_poly.pdbx_seq_one_letter_code
_entity_poly.pdbx_strand_id
1 'polypeptide(L)'
;SRLYRFEGLKRVEAESVGAGDIVAVAGIPGISIGETVCDTACVEPLPFVHIDEPTVSMDFIVNTSPFAGREGKYVTSRNLRDRLFKEVETNVSMRVEPTSSTDAFKVSGRGELHLSILIETMRRQDFEFAVSRPKVIMKRDEQGHLLEPIEELTIDVPQEYMGTVMEKLGTRRAVLNNMINENEGSVRLIFDIPARGLMGYRSELLTDTRGNGVMSHIFKRSEERRVGKECRSRW
;
A
#
# COMPACT_ATOMS: atom_id res chain seq x y z
N SER A 1 -1.55 1.00 33.11
CA SER A 1 -2.27 1.56 31.94
C SER A 1 -2.73 2.97 32.24
N ARG A 2 -2.73 3.85 31.26
CA ARG A 2 -3.26 5.21 31.37
C ARG A 2 -4.35 5.42 30.32
N LEU A 3 -5.41 6.10 30.71
CA LEU A 3 -6.55 6.38 29.86
C LEU A 3 -6.59 7.88 29.55
N TYR A 4 -6.77 8.24 28.30
CA TYR A 4 -6.89 9.62 27.84
C TYR A 4 -8.14 9.79 27.00
N ARG A 5 -8.84 10.90 27.20
CA ARG A 5 -9.90 11.38 26.32
C ARG A 5 -9.42 12.57 25.51
N PHE A 6 -10.13 12.87 24.43
CA PHE A 6 -9.83 14.02 23.59
C PHE A 6 -10.78 15.16 23.89
N GLU A 7 -10.22 16.31 24.26
CA GLU A 7 -10.94 17.59 24.39
C GLU A 7 -10.44 18.53 23.29
N GLY A 8 -11.16 18.56 22.17
CA GLY A 8 -10.67 19.18 20.95
C GLY A 8 -9.43 18.45 20.43
N LEU A 9 -8.30 19.15 20.29
CA LEU A 9 -7.01 18.57 19.84
C LEU A 9 -6.10 18.12 21.00
N LYS A 10 -6.52 18.30 22.25
CA LYS A 10 -5.70 17.95 23.42
C LYS A 10 -6.09 16.59 23.97
N ARG A 11 -5.09 15.83 24.40
CA ARG A 11 -5.27 14.61 25.18
C ARG A 11 -5.27 14.95 26.65
N VAL A 12 -6.34 14.62 27.37
CA VAL A 12 -6.51 14.85 28.79
C VAL A 12 -6.63 13.50 29.49
N GLU A 13 -5.88 13.30 30.56
CA GLU A 13 -5.96 12.06 31.35
C GLU A 13 -7.34 11.96 32.02
N ALA A 14 -7.95 10.79 31.95
CA ALA A 14 -9.29 10.50 32.48
C ALA A 14 -9.27 9.24 33.32
N GLU A 15 -10.06 9.20 34.38
CA GLU A 15 -10.23 8.01 35.20
C GLU A 15 -11.24 7.02 34.58
N SER A 16 -12.23 7.54 33.89
CA SER A 16 -13.27 6.76 33.21
C SER A 16 -13.80 7.49 31.99
N VAL A 17 -14.36 6.75 31.05
CA VAL A 17 -14.96 7.26 29.81
C VAL A 17 -16.28 6.55 29.54
N GLY A 18 -17.19 7.19 28.82
CA GLY A 18 -18.50 6.66 28.47
C GLY A 18 -18.51 5.93 27.13
N ALA A 19 -19.58 5.19 26.88
CA ALA A 19 -19.85 4.56 25.58
C ALA A 19 -20.02 5.65 24.51
N GLY A 20 -19.37 5.45 23.36
CA GLY A 20 -19.34 6.41 22.25
C GLY A 20 -18.12 7.34 22.24
N ASP A 21 -17.33 7.36 23.30
CA ASP A 21 -16.11 8.18 23.36
C ASP A 21 -14.95 7.55 22.60
N ILE A 22 -14.16 8.38 21.93
CA ILE A 22 -12.87 7.99 21.33
C ILE A 22 -11.78 8.24 22.36
N VAL A 23 -11.04 7.20 22.69
CA VAL A 23 -10.04 7.22 23.75
C VAL A 23 -8.66 6.78 23.27
N ALA A 24 -7.62 7.22 23.96
CA ALA A 24 -6.29 6.65 23.82
C ALA A 24 -5.92 5.91 25.12
N VAL A 25 -5.53 4.64 24.98
CA VAL A 25 -5.09 3.81 26.10
C VAL A 25 -3.61 3.49 25.93
N ALA A 26 -2.82 3.76 26.96
CA ALA A 26 -1.40 3.44 26.98
C ALA A 26 -1.10 2.31 27.98
N GLY A 27 -0.13 1.45 27.61
CA GLY A 27 0.34 0.38 28.51
C GLY A 27 -0.37 -0.97 28.32
N ILE A 28 -0.95 -1.22 27.14
CA ILE A 28 -1.42 -2.54 26.71
C ILE A 28 -0.38 -3.12 25.75
N PRO A 29 0.46 -4.08 26.18
CA PRO A 29 1.44 -4.70 25.29
C PRO A 29 0.76 -5.64 24.29
N GLY A 30 1.28 -5.70 23.06
CA GLY A 30 0.90 -6.70 22.07
C GLY A 30 -0.45 -6.48 21.39
N ILE A 31 -1.12 -5.34 21.59
CA ILE A 31 -2.37 -5.02 20.88
C ILE A 31 -2.10 -4.57 19.46
N SER A 32 -2.88 -5.11 18.52
CA SER A 32 -2.83 -4.76 17.10
C SER A 32 -4.07 -4.00 16.65
N ILE A 33 -3.98 -3.29 15.55
CA ILE A 33 -5.10 -2.56 14.94
C ILE A 33 -6.17 -3.57 14.50
N GLY A 34 -7.43 -3.31 14.88
CA GLY A 34 -8.58 -4.19 14.57
C GLY A 34 -8.93 -5.18 15.68
N GLU A 35 -8.10 -5.28 16.72
CA GLU A 35 -8.41 -6.10 17.89
C GLU A 35 -9.38 -5.39 18.83
N THR A 36 -10.22 -6.17 19.48
CA THR A 36 -11.21 -5.68 20.47
C THR A 36 -10.68 -5.88 21.87
N VAL A 37 -10.72 -4.82 22.67
CA VAL A 37 -10.45 -4.88 24.10
C VAL A 37 -11.75 -5.11 24.85
N CYS A 38 -11.88 -6.26 25.52
CA CYS A 38 -13.08 -6.66 26.26
C CYS A 38 -12.81 -6.72 27.76
N ASP A 39 -13.88 -6.73 28.54
CA ASP A 39 -13.83 -7.13 29.95
C ASP A 39 -13.52 -8.63 30.05
N THR A 40 -12.70 -9.00 31.03
CA THR A 40 -12.35 -10.42 31.28
C THR A 40 -13.57 -11.28 31.69
N ALA A 41 -14.61 -10.66 32.23
CA ALA A 41 -15.85 -11.32 32.62
C ALA A 41 -16.83 -11.49 31.44
N CYS A 42 -16.69 -10.67 30.38
CA CYS A 42 -17.55 -10.72 29.20
C CYS A 42 -16.69 -10.56 27.94
N VAL A 43 -16.24 -11.68 27.38
CA VAL A 43 -15.38 -11.70 26.20
C VAL A 43 -16.26 -11.76 24.93
N GLU A 44 -16.72 -10.62 24.46
CA GLU A 44 -17.50 -10.47 23.22
C GLU A 44 -16.72 -9.62 22.21
N PRO A 45 -15.82 -10.24 21.40
CA PRO A 45 -15.06 -9.49 20.40
C PRO A 45 -15.97 -9.03 19.25
N LEU A 46 -15.76 -7.81 18.78
CA LEU A 46 -16.36 -7.32 17.54
C LEU A 46 -15.77 -8.08 16.33
N PRO A 47 -16.51 -8.18 15.21
CA PRO A 47 -15.99 -8.79 14.00
C PRO A 47 -14.67 -8.10 13.56
N PHE A 48 -13.65 -8.90 13.30
CA PHE A 48 -12.37 -8.37 12.84
C PHE A 48 -12.52 -7.75 11.44
N VAL A 49 -12.04 -6.52 11.28
CA VAL A 49 -12.02 -5.85 9.98
C VAL A 49 -10.92 -6.44 9.13
N HIS A 50 -11.29 -7.13 8.07
CA HIS A 50 -10.31 -7.69 7.13
C HIS A 50 -9.59 -6.54 6.40
N ILE A 51 -8.27 -6.57 6.47
CA ILE A 51 -7.41 -5.60 5.80
C ILE A 51 -6.86 -6.26 4.53
N ASP A 52 -6.94 -5.54 3.41
CA ASP A 52 -6.45 -6.05 2.13
C ASP A 52 -4.98 -6.44 2.18
N GLU A 53 -4.68 -7.59 1.61
CA GLU A 53 -3.31 -8.08 1.52
C GLU A 53 -2.46 -7.21 0.58
N PRO A 54 -1.16 -7.11 0.85
CA PRO A 54 -0.25 -6.38 -0.02
C PRO A 54 -0.14 -7.04 -1.40
N THR A 55 -0.11 -6.23 -2.45
CA THR A 55 -0.03 -6.68 -3.85
C THR A 55 1.35 -6.49 -4.47
N VAL A 56 2.19 -5.63 -3.88
CA VAL A 56 3.52 -5.27 -4.39
C VAL A 56 4.56 -5.39 -3.29
N SER A 57 5.74 -5.89 -3.63
CA SER A 57 6.89 -5.97 -2.73
C SER A 57 8.15 -5.40 -3.37
N MET A 58 9.06 -4.90 -2.53
CA MET A 58 10.42 -4.52 -2.92
C MET A 58 11.39 -4.80 -1.77
N ASP A 59 12.66 -4.94 -2.11
CA ASP A 59 13.70 -5.16 -1.12
C ASP A 59 14.32 -3.81 -0.73
N PHE A 60 14.42 -3.56 0.57
CA PHE A 60 15.13 -2.44 1.18
C PHE A 60 16.49 -2.96 1.62
N ILE A 61 17.55 -2.38 1.10
CA ILE A 61 18.91 -2.92 1.20
C ILE A 61 19.82 -1.86 1.79
N VAL A 62 20.70 -2.23 2.67
CA VAL A 62 21.73 -1.34 3.20
C VAL A 62 22.60 -0.81 2.04
N ASN A 63 22.88 0.48 2.02
CA ASN A 63 23.79 1.06 1.03
C ASN A 63 25.23 0.64 1.33
N THR A 64 25.78 -0.23 0.49
CA THR A 64 27.15 -0.73 0.59
C THR A 64 28.12 0.00 -0.35
N SER A 65 27.67 1.09 -1.01
CA SER A 65 28.52 1.85 -1.92
C SER A 65 29.64 2.59 -1.17
N PRO A 66 30.75 2.97 -1.84
CA PRO A 66 31.82 3.77 -1.22
C PRO A 66 31.37 5.17 -0.77
N PHE A 67 30.15 5.56 -1.14
CA PHE A 67 29.57 6.87 -0.81
C PHE A 67 28.53 6.76 0.34
N ALA A 68 28.36 5.59 0.94
CA ALA A 68 27.44 5.39 2.06
C ALA A 68 27.73 6.37 3.22
N GLY A 69 26.67 6.94 3.80
CA GLY A 69 26.75 7.91 4.89
C GLY A 69 26.95 9.37 4.48
N ARG A 70 26.84 9.69 3.18
CA ARG A 70 26.88 11.08 2.71
C ARG A 70 25.53 11.77 2.74
N GLU A 71 24.46 11.03 2.46
CA GLU A 71 23.09 11.55 2.30
C GLU A 71 22.25 11.34 3.57
N GLY A 72 22.65 10.39 4.44
CA GLY A 72 21.91 10.07 5.66
C GLY A 72 22.81 9.62 6.80
N LYS A 73 22.31 9.76 8.03
CA LYS A 73 23.01 9.34 9.27
C LYS A 73 22.81 7.86 9.59
N TYR A 74 21.64 7.31 9.22
CA TYR A 74 21.23 5.96 9.56
C TYR A 74 21.47 5.02 8.38
N VAL A 75 22.65 4.39 8.36
CA VAL A 75 23.14 3.57 7.24
C VAL A 75 23.31 2.09 7.60
N THR A 76 23.00 1.69 8.84
CA THR A 76 23.23 0.32 9.31
C THR A 76 22.00 -0.57 9.13
N SER A 77 22.22 -1.88 8.96
CA SER A 77 21.17 -2.90 8.89
C SER A 77 20.25 -2.86 10.13
N ARG A 78 20.82 -2.64 11.31
CA ARG A 78 20.06 -2.51 12.55
C ARG A 78 19.11 -1.33 12.52
N ASN A 79 19.58 -0.14 12.13
CA ASN A 79 18.76 1.05 12.06
C ASN A 79 17.62 0.87 11.03
N LEU A 80 17.92 0.29 9.87
CA LEU A 80 16.96 0.00 8.83
C LEU A 80 15.88 -0.97 9.33
N ARG A 81 16.29 -2.07 9.98
CA ARG A 81 15.41 -3.05 10.58
C ARG A 81 14.45 -2.41 11.59
N ASP A 82 15.02 -1.75 12.60
CA ASP A 82 14.24 -1.20 13.72
C ASP A 82 13.20 -0.19 13.20
N ARG A 83 13.57 0.61 12.19
CA ARG A 83 12.65 1.56 11.56
C ARG A 83 11.55 0.89 10.76
N LEU A 84 11.86 -0.13 9.97
CA LEU A 84 10.88 -0.87 9.16
C LEU A 84 9.89 -1.64 10.05
N PHE A 85 10.36 -2.31 11.11
CA PHE A 85 9.47 -3.03 12.02
C PHE A 85 8.57 -2.07 12.81
N LYS A 86 9.08 -0.90 13.19
CA LYS A 86 8.25 0.14 13.83
C LYS A 86 7.15 0.66 12.90
N GLU A 87 7.38 0.72 11.59
CA GLU A 87 6.34 1.10 10.63
C GLU A 87 5.18 0.10 10.60
N VAL A 88 5.47 -1.19 10.69
CA VAL A 88 4.45 -2.24 10.68
C VAL A 88 3.50 -2.14 11.89
N GLU A 89 3.96 -1.64 13.04
CA GLU A 89 3.12 -1.46 14.22
C GLU A 89 1.96 -0.47 13.96
N THR A 90 2.16 0.50 13.09
CA THR A 90 1.17 1.54 12.79
C THR A 90 0.53 1.37 11.40
N ASN A 91 1.13 0.58 10.53
CA ASN A 91 0.72 0.38 9.15
C ASN A 91 0.37 -1.08 8.87
N VAL A 92 -0.86 -1.45 9.21
CA VAL A 92 -1.37 -2.83 9.14
C VAL A 92 -1.41 -3.43 7.73
N SER A 93 -1.37 -2.61 6.68
CA SER A 93 -1.34 -3.06 5.28
C SER A 93 0.08 -3.28 4.75
N MET A 94 1.09 -3.10 5.60
CA MET A 94 2.48 -3.33 5.27
C MET A 94 2.99 -4.61 5.96
N ARG A 95 3.83 -5.36 5.27
CA ARG A 95 4.56 -6.50 5.84
C ARG A 95 6.04 -6.32 5.61
N VAL A 96 6.83 -6.66 6.62
CA VAL A 96 8.30 -6.64 6.56
C VAL A 96 8.80 -8.04 6.92
N GLU A 97 9.55 -8.63 6.01
CA GLU A 97 10.13 -9.96 6.16
C GLU A 97 11.65 -9.88 6.00
N PRO A 98 12.44 -10.55 6.86
CA PRO A 98 13.85 -10.70 6.61
C PRO A 98 14.08 -11.51 5.33
N THR A 99 15.13 -11.20 4.59
CA THR A 99 15.56 -11.99 3.43
C THR A 99 16.65 -12.99 3.85
N SER A 100 17.19 -13.74 2.90
CA SER A 100 18.37 -14.58 3.11
C SER A 100 19.64 -13.78 3.43
N SER A 101 19.64 -12.49 3.13
CA SER A 101 20.71 -11.55 3.45
C SER A 101 20.38 -10.81 4.75
N THR A 102 21.37 -10.61 5.61
CA THR A 102 21.27 -9.81 6.85
C THR A 102 21.09 -8.32 6.58
N ASP A 103 21.41 -7.87 5.38
CA ASP A 103 21.44 -6.45 4.98
C ASP A 103 20.27 -6.06 4.07
N ALA A 104 19.29 -6.96 3.89
CA ALA A 104 18.12 -6.73 3.06
C ALA A 104 16.83 -7.18 3.75
N PHE A 105 15.78 -6.38 3.60
CA PHE A 105 14.44 -6.64 4.13
C PHE A 105 13.42 -6.54 2.99
N LYS A 106 12.59 -7.55 2.85
CA LYS A 106 11.48 -7.53 1.89
C LYS A 106 10.32 -6.77 2.51
N VAL A 107 9.94 -5.68 1.89
CA VAL A 107 8.81 -4.83 2.30
C VAL A 107 7.69 -4.99 1.29
N SER A 108 6.51 -5.34 1.78
CA SER A 108 5.31 -5.54 0.97
C SER A 108 4.25 -4.50 1.34
N GLY A 109 3.59 -3.94 0.34
CA GLY A 109 2.58 -2.90 0.52
C GLY A 109 1.45 -3.01 -0.50
N ARG A 110 0.41 -2.19 -0.34
CA ARG A 110 -0.77 -2.18 -1.23
C ARG A 110 -0.47 -1.78 -2.67
N GLY A 111 0.62 -1.05 -2.90
CA GLY A 111 1.00 -0.59 -4.23
C GLY A 111 2.26 0.25 -4.24
N GLU A 112 2.64 0.69 -5.44
CA GLU A 112 3.87 1.46 -5.68
C GLU A 112 3.90 2.78 -4.88
N LEU A 113 2.78 3.51 -4.85
CA LEU A 113 2.69 4.78 -4.12
C LEU A 113 2.89 4.61 -2.62
N HIS A 114 2.33 3.54 -2.04
CA HIS A 114 2.48 3.25 -0.61
C HIS A 114 3.94 3.06 -0.22
N LEU A 115 4.69 2.27 -1.02
CA LEU A 115 6.12 2.05 -0.80
C LEU A 115 6.95 3.31 -1.07
N SER A 116 6.58 4.11 -2.08
CA SER A 116 7.25 5.38 -2.38
C SER A 116 7.11 6.40 -1.25
N ILE A 117 5.95 6.48 -0.60
CA ILE A 117 5.73 7.34 0.56
C ILE A 117 6.62 6.90 1.74
N LEU A 118 6.73 5.60 1.99
CA LEU A 118 7.62 5.08 3.01
C LEU A 118 9.08 5.46 2.73
N ILE A 119 9.54 5.26 1.50
CA ILE A 119 10.91 5.61 1.07
C ILE A 119 11.19 7.09 1.33
N GLU A 120 10.28 7.96 0.88
CA GLU A 120 10.45 9.41 1.05
C GLU A 120 10.39 9.83 2.53
N THR A 121 9.52 9.22 3.33
CA THR A 121 9.43 9.47 4.77
C THR A 121 10.73 9.07 5.47
N MET A 122 11.27 7.91 5.16
CA MET A 122 12.54 7.45 5.74
C MET A 122 13.72 8.34 5.29
N ARG A 123 13.75 8.75 4.02
CA ARG A 123 14.76 9.68 3.51
C ARG A 123 14.74 11.00 4.29
N ARG A 124 13.57 11.55 4.58
CA ARG A 124 13.42 12.77 5.41
C ARG A 124 13.82 12.59 6.87
N GLN A 125 13.88 11.34 7.33
CA GLN A 125 14.34 10.98 8.68
C GLN A 125 15.84 10.64 8.73
N ASP A 126 16.63 11.08 7.74
CA ASP A 126 18.07 10.85 7.61
C ASP A 126 18.47 9.35 7.43
N PHE A 127 17.56 8.49 6.93
CA PHE A 127 17.93 7.13 6.54
C PHE A 127 18.47 7.11 5.12
N GLU A 128 19.57 6.40 4.93
CA GLU A 128 20.17 6.13 3.64
C GLU A 128 20.18 4.63 3.37
N PHE A 129 19.54 4.23 2.27
CA PHE A 129 19.40 2.82 1.87
C PHE A 129 19.16 2.72 0.37
N ALA A 130 19.34 1.54 -0.19
CA ALA A 130 19.00 1.22 -1.57
C ALA A 130 17.69 0.44 -1.62
N VAL A 131 17.00 0.49 -2.75
CA VAL A 131 15.77 -0.28 -2.98
C VAL A 131 15.86 -1.07 -4.28
N SER A 132 15.26 -2.26 -4.31
CA SER A 132 15.08 -3.02 -5.53
C SER A 132 13.92 -2.48 -6.36
N ARG A 133 13.80 -2.93 -7.59
CA ARG A 133 12.58 -2.68 -8.37
C ARG A 133 11.38 -3.34 -7.71
N PRO A 134 10.19 -2.69 -7.73
CA PRO A 134 8.97 -3.29 -7.21
C PRO A 134 8.58 -4.53 -8.02
N LYS A 135 8.10 -5.55 -7.31
CA LYS A 135 7.64 -6.81 -7.89
C LYS A 135 6.22 -7.09 -7.40
N VAL A 136 5.36 -7.56 -8.28
CA VAL A 136 4.03 -8.01 -7.91
C VAL A 136 4.12 -9.32 -7.13
N ILE A 137 3.37 -9.41 -6.04
CA ILE A 137 3.30 -10.60 -5.21
C ILE A 137 2.38 -11.60 -5.90
N MET A 138 2.95 -12.72 -6.33
CA MET A 138 2.22 -13.83 -6.92
C MET A 138 1.89 -14.86 -5.84
N LYS A 139 0.70 -15.45 -5.91
CA LYS A 139 0.28 -16.57 -5.07
C LYS A 139 0.27 -17.87 -5.90
N ARG A 140 0.21 -18.99 -5.23
CA ARG A 140 -0.07 -20.29 -5.86
C ARG A 140 -1.33 -20.87 -5.27
N ASP A 141 -2.18 -21.44 -6.13
CA ASP A 141 -3.33 -22.20 -5.69
C ASP A 141 -2.92 -23.60 -5.18
N GLU A 142 -3.90 -24.37 -4.71
CA GLU A 142 -3.67 -25.74 -4.23
C GLU A 142 -3.20 -26.69 -5.34
N GLN A 143 -3.43 -26.33 -6.60
CA GLN A 143 -3.02 -27.10 -7.79
C GLN A 143 -1.64 -26.67 -8.32
N GLY A 144 -1.05 -25.61 -7.73
CA GLY A 144 0.26 -25.08 -8.12
C GLY A 144 0.24 -24.03 -9.22
N HIS A 145 -0.94 -23.62 -9.71
CA HIS A 145 -1.06 -22.56 -10.71
C HIS A 145 -0.68 -21.20 -10.10
N LEU A 146 -0.07 -20.37 -10.91
CA LEU A 146 0.38 -19.04 -10.50
C LEU A 146 -0.77 -18.05 -10.60
N LEU A 147 -1.17 -17.48 -9.46
CA LEU A 147 -2.19 -16.45 -9.36
C LEU A 147 -1.55 -15.07 -9.30
N GLU A 148 -2.08 -14.14 -10.11
CA GLU A 148 -1.72 -12.72 -10.05
C GLU A 148 -2.85 -11.89 -9.42
N PRO A 149 -2.53 -10.84 -8.64
CA PRO A 149 -3.54 -9.96 -8.07
C PRO A 149 -4.19 -9.12 -9.18
N ILE A 150 -5.51 -9.08 -9.16
CA ILE A 150 -6.34 -8.21 -10.00
C ILE A 150 -6.88 -7.10 -9.12
N GLU A 151 -6.74 -5.89 -9.59
CA GLU A 151 -7.21 -4.69 -8.94
C GLU A 151 -8.36 -4.06 -9.72
N GLU A 152 -9.32 -3.52 -9.00
CA GLU A 152 -10.35 -2.66 -9.57
C GLU A 152 -9.81 -1.24 -9.63
N LEU A 153 -9.65 -0.75 -10.85
CA LEU A 153 -9.12 0.56 -11.16
C LEU A 153 -10.27 1.49 -11.52
N THR A 154 -10.44 2.56 -10.77
CA THR A 154 -11.37 3.64 -11.07
C THR A 154 -10.60 4.86 -11.57
N ILE A 155 -10.99 5.39 -12.71
CA ILE A 155 -10.38 6.57 -13.32
C ILE A 155 -11.46 7.60 -13.64
N ASP A 156 -11.26 8.82 -13.18
CA ASP A 156 -12.06 9.99 -13.51
C ASP A 156 -11.25 10.89 -14.45
N VAL A 157 -11.77 11.12 -15.65
CA VAL A 157 -11.11 11.94 -16.68
C VAL A 157 -12.14 12.78 -17.46
N PRO A 158 -11.74 13.96 -18.00
CA PRO A 158 -12.52 14.65 -19.01
C PRO A 158 -12.76 13.76 -20.22
N GLN A 159 -13.94 13.87 -20.84
CA GLN A 159 -14.37 13.02 -21.95
C GLN A 159 -13.40 13.05 -23.15
N GLU A 160 -12.69 14.16 -23.37
CA GLU A 160 -11.68 14.29 -24.44
C GLU A 160 -10.50 13.32 -24.30
N TYR A 161 -10.15 12.87 -23.08
CA TYR A 161 -9.04 11.94 -22.83
C TYR A 161 -9.46 10.49 -22.73
N MET A 162 -10.76 10.18 -22.75
CA MET A 162 -11.30 8.83 -22.60
C MET A 162 -10.69 7.84 -23.60
N GLY A 163 -10.60 8.23 -24.87
CA GLY A 163 -10.03 7.38 -25.92
C GLY A 163 -8.59 6.98 -25.67
N THR A 164 -7.75 7.93 -25.28
CA THR A 164 -6.34 7.69 -24.95
C THR A 164 -6.17 6.76 -23.75
N VAL A 165 -7.00 6.97 -22.70
CA VAL A 165 -6.99 6.13 -21.50
C VAL A 165 -7.39 4.70 -21.83
N MET A 166 -8.46 4.51 -22.62
CA MET A 166 -8.94 3.18 -23.00
C MET A 166 -7.91 2.43 -23.86
N GLU A 167 -7.28 3.09 -24.80
CA GLU A 167 -6.24 2.50 -25.66
C GLU A 167 -5.04 2.01 -24.80
N LYS A 168 -4.52 2.88 -23.94
CA LYS A 168 -3.36 2.55 -23.09
C LYS A 168 -3.67 1.44 -22.09
N LEU A 169 -4.83 1.48 -21.46
CA LEU A 169 -5.25 0.43 -20.53
C LEU A 169 -5.49 -0.91 -21.24
N GLY A 170 -6.01 -0.89 -22.46
CA GLY A 170 -6.15 -2.08 -23.29
C GLY A 170 -4.81 -2.78 -23.52
N THR A 171 -3.72 -2.04 -23.80
CA THR A 171 -2.37 -2.61 -23.94
C THR A 171 -1.84 -3.19 -22.63
N ARG A 172 -2.32 -2.71 -21.47
CA ARG A 172 -1.96 -3.16 -20.12
C ARG A 172 -2.86 -4.27 -19.59
N ARG A 173 -3.73 -4.84 -20.46
CA ARG A 173 -4.68 -5.92 -20.17
C ARG A 173 -5.78 -5.55 -19.18
N ALA A 174 -6.13 -4.29 -19.08
CA ALA A 174 -7.32 -3.89 -18.37
C ALA A 174 -8.58 -4.32 -19.13
N VAL A 175 -9.57 -4.74 -18.37
CA VAL A 175 -10.91 -5.07 -18.88
C VAL A 175 -11.88 -4.02 -18.35
N LEU A 176 -12.54 -3.30 -19.24
CA LEU A 176 -13.56 -2.31 -18.86
C LEU A 176 -14.78 -3.03 -18.30
N ASN A 177 -15.16 -2.72 -17.05
CA ASN A 177 -16.34 -3.26 -16.40
C ASN A 177 -17.53 -2.30 -16.49
N ASN A 178 -17.27 -1.00 -16.31
CA ASN A 178 -18.33 0.01 -16.29
C ASN A 178 -17.80 1.37 -16.77
N MET A 179 -18.71 2.16 -17.31
CA MET A 179 -18.47 3.54 -17.72
C MET A 179 -19.68 4.39 -17.30
N ILE A 180 -19.42 5.42 -16.52
CA ILE A 180 -20.44 6.32 -15.99
C ILE A 180 -20.12 7.73 -16.49
N ASN A 181 -21.04 8.31 -17.27
CA ASN A 181 -20.94 9.71 -17.64
C ASN A 181 -21.40 10.56 -16.44
N GLU A 182 -20.50 11.32 -15.87
CA GLU A 182 -20.81 12.30 -14.85
C GLU A 182 -21.27 13.60 -15.51
N ASN A 183 -22.06 14.40 -14.77
CA ASN A 183 -22.48 15.71 -15.25
C ASN A 183 -21.23 16.58 -15.44
N GLU A 184 -21.22 17.48 -16.46
CA GLU A 184 -20.14 18.43 -16.77
C GLU A 184 -18.98 17.91 -17.64
N GLY A 185 -19.18 16.85 -18.44
CA GLY A 185 -18.20 16.42 -19.44
C GLY A 185 -17.02 15.60 -18.87
N SER A 186 -17.18 15.04 -17.68
CA SER A 186 -16.28 14.04 -17.11
C SER A 186 -16.86 12.63 -17.20
N VAL A 187 -15.97 11.64 -17.28
CA VAL A 187 -16.32 10.22 -17.38
C VAL A 187 -15.57 9.45 -16.32
N ARG A 188 -16.31 8.62 -15.58
CA ARG A 188 -15.74 7.62 -14.68
C ARG A 188 -15.65 6.27 -15.38
N LEU A 189 -14.45 5.72 -15.43
CA LEU A 189 -14.15 4.44 -16.04
C LEU A 189 -13.72 3.45 -14.94
N ILE A 190 -14.33 2.26 -14.92
CA ILE A 190 -14.02 1.21 -13.93
C ILE A 190 -13.48 0.00 -14.69
N PHE A 191 -12.26 -0.42 -14.36
CA PHE A 191 -11.57 -1.53 -14.99
C PHE A 191 -11.15 -2.59 -13.98
N ASP A 192 -11.08 -3.84 -14.41
CA ASP A 192 -10.28 -4.87 -13.78
C ASP A 192 -8.91 -4.92 -14.47
N ILE A 193 -7.84 -4.78 -13.71
CA ILE A 193 -6.48 -4.74 -14.25
C ILE A 193 -5.53 -5.58 -13.40
N PRO A 194 -4.61 -6.37 -13.99
CA PRO A 194 -3.53 -6.99 -13.22
C PRO A 194 -2.65 -5.92 -12.56
N ALA A 195 -2.30 -6.10 -11.27
CA ALA A 195 -1.49 -5.13 -10.53
C ALA A 195 -0.19 -4.73 -11.25
N ARG A 196 0.42 -5.67 -12.02
CA ARG A 196 1.58 -5.38 -12.88
C ARG A 196 1.30 -4.36 -13.97
N GLY A 197 0.04 -4.25 -14.44
CA GLY A 197 -0.38 -3.27 -15.44
C GLY A 197 -0.48 -1.85 -14.88
N LEU A 198 -0.60 -1.69 -13.55
CA LEU A 198 -0.66 -0.39 -12.88
C LEU A 198 0.71 0.24 -12.67
N MET A 199 1.78 -0.56 -12.66
CA MET A 199 3.13 -0.04 -12.44
C MET A 199 3.49 1.05 -13.45
N GLY A 200 3.86 2.23 -12.92
CA GLY A 200 4.21 3.41 -13.73
C GLY A 200 3.03 4.09 -14.45
N TYR A 201 1.83 3.51 -14.43
CA TYR A 201 0.69 4.05 -15.18
C TYR A 201 0.22 5.42 -14.67
N ARG A 202 0.35 5.67 -13.37
CA ARG A 202 -0.04 6.97 -12.76
C ARG A 202 0.65 8.16 -13.45
N SER A 203 1.94 8.04 -13.70
CA SER A 203 2.71 9.11 -14.36
C SER A 203 2.29 9.30 -15.81
N GLU A 204 2.00 8.21 -16.52
CA GLU A 204 1.48 8.27 -17.89
C GLU A 204 0.09 8.92 -17.92
N LEU A 205 -0.82 8.52 -17.03
CA LEU A 205 -2.16 9.11 -16.94
C LEU A 205 -2.09 10.63 -16.74
N LEU A 206 -1.27 11.09 -15.78
CA LEU A 206 -1.10 12.53 -15.54
C LEU A 206 -0.54 13.26 -16.75
N THR A 207 0.38 12.66 -17.49
CA THR A 207 0.93 13.24 -18.72
C THR A 207 -0.12 13.30 -19.82
N ASP A 208 -0.85 12.22 -20.06
CA ASP A 208 -1.85 12.11 -21.13
C ASP A 208 -3.06 13.01 -20.90
N THR A 209 -3.43 13.20 -19.65
CA THR A 209 -4.59 14.03 -19.26
C THR A 209 -4.20 15.45 -18.85
N ARG A 210 -2.93 15.85 -19.06
CA ARG A 210 -2.41 17.15 -18.64
C ARG A 210 -2.68 17.48 -17.18
N GLY A 211 -2.62 16.45 -16.32
CA GLY A 211 -2.87 16.57 -14.88
C GLY A 211 -4.35 16.48 -14.45
N ASN A 212 -5.31 16.36 -15.38
CA ASN A 212 -6.74 16.33 -15.07
C ASN A 212 -7.25 14.91 -14.72
N GLY A 213 -6.46 13.87 -14.91
CA GLY A 213 -6.85 12.49 -14.59
C GLY A 213 -6.67 12.17 -13.11
N VAL A 214 -7.69 11.61 -12.50
CA VAL A 214 -7.63 11.06 -11.14
C VAL A 214 -7.79 9.55 -11.22
N MET A 215 -6.96 8.81 -10.48
CA MET A 215 -7.09 7.35 -10.41
C MET A 215 -7.02 6.86 -8.97
N SER A 216 -7.81 5.84 -8.69
CA SER A 216 -7.75 5.03 -7.47
C SER A 216 -7.86 3.56 -7.83
N HIS A 217 -7.27 2.70 -7.04
CA HIS A 217 -7.34 1.26 -7.24
C HIS A 217 -7.38 0.52 -5.90
N ILE A 218 -8.10 -0.58 -5.89
CA ILE A 218 -8.25 -1.47 -4.73
C ILE A 218 -8.06 -2.93 -5.17
N PHE A 219 -7.52 -3.76 -4.28
CA PHE A 219 -7.43 -5.19 -4.53
C PHE A 219 -8.85 -5.78 -4.64
N LYS A 220 -9.08 -6.60 -5.67
CA LYS A 220 -10.36 -7.24 -5.92
C LYS A 220 -10.31 -8.74 -5.68
N ARG A 221 -9.36 -9.43 -6.31
CA ARG A 221 -9.16 -10.88 -6.24
C ARG A 221 -7.81 -11.31 -6.80
N SER A 222 -7.47 -12.58 -6.63
CA SER A 222 -6.36 -13.20 -7.36
C SER A 222 -6.91 -14.12 -8.45
N GLU A 223 -6.39 -14.01 -9.66
CA GLU A 223 -6.76 -14.86 -10.80
C GLU A 223 -5.53 -15.59 -11.37
N GLU A 224 -5.77 -16.71 -12.06
CA GLU A 224 -4.74 -17.42 -12.76
C GLU A 224 -4.05 -16.51 -13.79
N ARG A 225 -2.73 -16.45 -13.74
CA ARG A 225 -1.94 -15.63 -14.67
C ARG A 225 -2.13 -16.13 -16.10
N ARG A 226 -2.80 -15.34 -16.93
CA ARG A 226 -2.91 -15.62 -18.36
C ARG A 226 -1.54 -15.48 -19.03
N VAL A 227 -0.94 -16.60 -19.41
CA VAL A 227 0.33 -16.65 -20.16
C VAL A 227 0.05 -16.25 -21.59
N GLY A 228 0.61 -15.12 -22.03
CA GLY A 228 0.53 -14.65 -23.42
C GLY A 228 1.01 -13.20 -23.51
N LYS A 229 1.98 -12.93 -24.37
CA LYS A 229 2.69 -11.68 -24.68
C LYS A 229 2.85 -10.75 -23.47
N GLU A 230 4.04 -10.80 -22.89
CA GLU A 230 4.40 -9.92 -21.76
C GLU A 230 4.18 -8.46 -22.12
N CYS A 231 3.51 -7.72 -21.22
CA CYS A 231 3.49 -6.26 -21.30
C CYS A 231 4.95 -5.79 -21.27
N ARG A 232 5.45 -5.31 -22.38
CA ARG A 232 6.73 -4.58 -22.42
C ARG A 232 6.47 -3.21 -21.83
N SER A 233 6.47 -3.09 -20.50
CA SER A 233 6.70 -1.80 -19.87
C SER A 233 8.14 -1.40 -20.19
N ARG A 234 8.33 -0.44 -21.09
CA ARG A 234 9.62 0.24 -21.23
C ARG A 234 9.81 1.09 -19.96
N TRP A 235 10.81 0.75 -19.22
CA TRP A 235 11.39 1.61 -18.20
C TRP A 235 12.44 2.53 -18.83
#